data_6a4ffbcfc226d600405110df8211c8b0
#
_entry.id   6a4ffbcfc226d600405110df8211c8b0
#
_cell.length_a   1.000
_cell.length_b   1.000
_cell.length_c   1.000
_cell.angle_alpha   90.00
_cell.angle_beta   90.00
_cell.angle_gamma   90.00
#
_symmetry.space_group_name_H-M   'P 1'
#
loop_
_entity.id
_entity.type
_entity.pdbx_description
1 polymer ?
#
loop_
_entity_poly.entity_id
_entity_poly.type
_entity_poly.pdbx_seq_one_letter_code
_entity_poly.pdbx_strand_id
1 'polypeptide(L)'
;EDFPYWHAFFTGLGYRVITSSGQIRGIPTEAMETIPSYSECFPVKLSHAHIYDLAGRKPDFIWYPCVDKGPDEGGANSFHCPMVTSYPETIQANMDEIFTKYGTRFLHPFLPFHHPAKLYKILKRIFRPFKISGSEIAAAQRKAKAAREEYKMQLYLETQRILQEIEEKKLIGIVLAGRPYHADPAINHSIPDL
;
A
#
# COMPACT_ATOMS: atom_id res chain seq x y z
N GLU A 1 0.20 2.39 4.72
CA GLU A 1 0.72 1.74 5.94
C GLU A 1 1.94 0.89 5.62
N ASP A 2 1.85 -0.06 4.70
CA ASP A 2 2.94 -1.00 4.40
C ASP A 2 3.92 -0.52 3.31
N PHE A 3 3.77 0.71 2.82
CA PHE A 3 4.65 1.25 1.78
C PHE A 3 6.14 1.27 2.18
N PRO A 4 6.54 1.72 3.38
CA PRO A 4 7.95 1.69 3.78
C PRO A 4 8.57 0.29 3.74
N TYR A 5 7.78 -0.73 4.15
CA TYR A 5 8.20 -2.13 4.07
C TYR A 5 8.45 -2.56 2.63
N TRP A 6 7.47 -2.36 1.73
CA TRP A 6 7.57 -2.81 0.34
C TRP A 6 8.61 -2.02 -0.45
N HIS A 7 8.72 -0.72 -0.21
CA HIS A 7 9.76 0.10 -0.82
C HIS A 7 11.15 -0.43 -0.48
N ALA A 8 11.44 -0.65 0.81
CA ALA A 8 12.73 -1.17 1.26
C ALA A 8 12.97 -2.62 0.80
N PHE A 9 11.92 -3.45 0.71
CA PHE A 9 12.01 -4.81 0.20
C PHE A 9 12.46 -4.82 -1.27
N PHE A 10 11.77 -4.07 -2.13
CA PHE A 10 12.05 -4.05 -3.56
C PHE A 10 13.38 -3.36 -3.89
N THR A 11 13.68 -2.23 -3.26
CA THR A 11 15.00 -1.57 -3.43
C THR A 11 16.13 -2.45 -2.90
N GLY A 12 15.88 -3.21 -1.83
CA GLY A 12 16.81 -4.21 -1.31
C GLY A 12 17.10 -5.37 -2.25
N LEU A 13 16.18 -5.67 -3.19
CA LEU A 13 16.34 -6.64 -4.29
C LEU A 13 16.88 -6.00 -5.57
N GLY A 14 17.20 -4.71 -5.58
CA GLY A 14 17.72 -4.01 -6.74
C GLY A 14 16.67 -3.47 -7.71
N TYR A 15 15.37 -3.52 -7.36
CA TYR A 15 14.33 -2.91 -8.18
C TYR A 15 14.27 -1.39 -8.00
N ARG A 16 13.96 -0.70 -9.08
CA ARG A 16 13.54 0.71 -9.02
C ARG A 16 12.05 0.75 -8.72
N VAL A 17 11.69 1.33 -7.57
CA VAL A 17 10.31 1.50 -7.15
C VAL A 17 9.76 2.81 -7.69
N ILE A 18 8.58 2.76 -8.29
CA ILE A 18 7.79 3.93 -8.68
C ILE A 18 6.43 3.87 -7.98
N THR A 19 5.88 5.03 -7.63
CA THR A 19 4.54 5.17 -7.06
C THR A 19 3.62 5.83 -8.06
N SER A 20 2.33 5.63 -7.91
CA SER A 20 1.33 6.43 -8.61
C SER A 20 1.43 7.91 -8.24
N SER A 21 0.86 8.77 -9.07
CA SER A 21 0.79 10.21 -8.76
C SER A 21 0.08 10.44 -7.44
N GLY A 22 0.68 11.24 -6.55
CA GLY A 22 0.07 11.62 -5.26
C GLY A 22 -1.09 12.62 -5.38
N GLN A 23 -1.42 13.07 -6.60
CA GLN A 23 -2.50 14.04 -6.87
C GLN A 23 -3.37 13.54 -8.02
N ILE A 24 -4.01 12.38 -7.86
CA ILE A 24 -5.05 11.95 -8.80
C ILE A 24 -6.31 12.75 -8.53
N ARG A 25 -6.52 13.82 -9.34
CA ARG A 25 -7.73 14.64 -9.31
C ARG A 25 -8.81 14.02 -10.17
N GLY A 26 -9.53 13.05 -9.62
CA GLY A 26 -10.59 12.33 -10.33
C GLY A 26 -10.13 11.01 -10.94
N ILE A 27 -11.09 10.22 -11.37
CA ILE A 27 -10.86 8.90 -11.98
C ILE A 27 -10.98 9.07 -13.50
N PRO A 28 -9.92 8.77 -14.29
CA PRO A 28 -10.01 8.78 -15.76
C PRO A 28 -11.14 7.89 -16.25
N THR A 29 -11.77 8.26 -17.38
CA THR A 29 -12.90 7.51 -17.94
C THR A 29 -12.58 6.02 -18.12
N GLU A 30 -11.43 5.70 -18.69
CA GLU A 30 -11.00 4.31 -18.91
C GLU A 30 -10.81 3.54 -17.61
N ALA A 31 -10.37 4.20 -16.54
CA ALA A 31 -10.28 3.59 -15.23
C ALA A 31 -11.67 3.46 -14.56
N MET A 32 -12.56 4.42 -14.79
CA MET A 32 -13.93 4.39 -14.28
C MET A 32 -14.73 3.22 -14.85
N GLU A 33 -14.57 2.92 -16.13
CA GLU A 33 -15.22 1.81 -16.82
C GLU A 33 -14.82 0.44 -16.25
N THR A 34 -13.68 0.34 -15.56
CA THR A 34 -13.25 -0.90 -14.92
C THR A 34 -13.82 -1.10 -13.52
N ILE A 35 -14.56 -0.13 -12.96
CA ILE A 35 -15.16 -0.23 -11.63
C ILE A 35 -16.43 -1.09 -11.74
N PRO A 36 -16.50 -2.26 -11.06
CA PRO A 36 -17.57 -3.22 -11.27
C PRO A 36 -18.92 -2.77 -10.69
N SER A 37 -18.93 -1.83 -9.73
CA SER A 37 -20.16 -1.39 -9.09
C SER A 37 -20.12 0.06 -8.62
N TYR A 38 -21.22 0.78 -8.77
CA TYR A 38 -21.40 2.11 -8.21
C TYR A 38 -21.43 2.13 -6.67
N SER A 39 -21.77 1.01 -6.04
CA SER A 39 -21.84 0.87 -4.59
C SER A 39 -20.48 0.71 -3.90
N GLU A 40 -19.40 0.55 -4.68
CA GLU A 40 -18.04 0.53 -4.14
C GLU A 40 -17.71 1.82 -3.37
N CYS A 41 -16.98 1.70 -2.26
CA CYS A 41 -16.54 2.87 -1.51
C CYS A 41 -15.52 3.69 -2.31
N PHE A 42 -15.50 5.01 -2.11
CA PHE A 42 -14.66 5.92 -2.89
C PHE A 42 -13.16 5.58 -2.85
N PRO A 43 -12.55 5.21 -1.71
CA PRO A 43 -11.13 4.80 -1.68
C PRO A 43 -10.82 3.61 -2.60
N VAL A 44 -11.75 2.69 -2.71
CA VAL A 44 -11.63 1.52 -3.59
C VAL A 44 -11.71 1.94 -5.07
N LYS A 45 -12.66 2.80 -5.42
CA LYS A 45 -12.74 3.37 -6.78
C LYS A 45 -11.47 4.13 -7.17
N LEU A 46 -10.90 4.88 -6.23
CA LEU A 46 -9.67 5.62 -6.46
C LEU A 46 -8.48 4.69 -6.76
N SER A 47 -8.47 3.46 -6.24
CA SER A 47 -7.42 2.49 -6.55
C SER A 47 -7.35 2.14 -8.03
N HIS A 48 -8.48 2.13 -8.76
CA HIS A 48 -8.48 1.94 -10.23
C HIS A 48 -7.70 3.05 -10.94
N ALA A 49 -7.87 4.30 -10.51
CA ALA A 49 -7.13 5.43 -11.08
C ALA A 49 -5.62 5.33 -10.81
N HIS A 50 -5.23 4.93 -9.60
CA HIS A 50 -3.82 4.71 -9.24
C HIS A 50 -3.19 3.58 -10.06
N ILE A 51 -3.90 2.47 -10.22
CA ILE A 51 -3.41 1.33 -11.01
C ILE A 51 -3.34 1.69 -12.50
N TYR A 52 -4.31 2.43 -13.02
CA TYR A 52 -4.31 2.93 -14.40
C TYR A 52 -3.11 3.85 -14.68
N ASP A 53 -2.84 4.82 -13.79
CA ASP A 53 -1.68 5.70 -13.86
C ASP A 53 -0.36 4.90 -13.87
N LEU A 54 -0.23 3.91 -12.99
CA LEU A 54 0.94 3.05 -12.95
C LEU A 54 1.08 2.23 -14.22
N ALA A 55 0.03 1.59 -14.71
CA ALA A 55 0.06 0.79 -15.94
C ALA A 55 0.49 1.63 -17.14
N GLY A 56 0.02 2.89 -17.24
CA GLY A 56 0.42 3.83 -18.29
C GLY A 56 1.91 4.18 -18.29
N ARG A 57 2.60 4.02 -17.15
CA ARG A 57 4.06 4.20 -17.02
C ARG A 57 4.86 2.94 -17.39
N LYS A 58 4.16 1.85 -17.75
CA LYS A 58 4.73 0.59 -18.24
C LYS A 58 5.82 0.00 -17.33
N PRO A 59 5.57 -0.19 -16.02
CA PRO A 59 6.50 -0.90 -15.16
C PRO A 59 6.54 -2.39 -15.55
N ASP A 60 7.63 -3.09 -15.21
CA ASP A 60 7.74 -4.53 -15.40
C ASP A 60 6.62 -5.30 -14.68
N PHE A 61 6.23 -4.80 -13.51
CA PHE A 61 5.06 -5.29 -12.77
C PHE A 61 4.53 -4.23 -11.80
N ILE A 62 3.25 -4.33 -11.47
CA ILE A 62 2.60 -3.62 -10.38
C ILE A 62 2.42 -4.61 -9.22
N TRP A 63 2.78 -4.19 -8.01
CA TRP A 63 2.65 -4.97 -6.79
C TRP A 63 1.49 -4.47 -5.95
N TYR A 64 0.45 -5.28 -5.83
CA TYR A 64 -0.74 -4.96 -5.01
C TYR A 64 -1.23 -6.22 -4.29
N PRO A 65 -0.63 -6.60 -3.14
CA PRO A 65 -0.95 -7.85 -2.47
C PRO A 65 -2.31 -7.82 -1.77
N CYS A 66 -2.96 -8.98 -1.69
CA CYS A 66 -4.08 -9.23 -0.80
C CYS A 66 -3.55 -9.49 0.61
N VAL A 67 -3.97 -8.68 1.58
CA VAL A 67 -3.55 -8.81 2.98
C VAL A 67 -4.77 -8.76 3.88
N ASP A 68 -5.04 -9.83 4.61
CA ASP A 68 -6.18 -9.95 5.52
C ASP A 68 -5.89 -9.35 6.90
N LYS A 69 -4.68 -9.53 7.35
CA LYS A 69 -4.23 -9.11 8.69
C LYS A 69 -2.82 -8.55 8.62
N GLY A 70 -2.65 -7.38 9.22
CA GLY A 70 -1.33 -6.78 9.42
C GLY A 70 -0.41 -7.62 10.32
N PRO A 71 0.84 -7.21 10.52
CA PRO A 71 1.70 -7.82 11.52
C PRO A 71 1.04 -7.80 12.90
N ASP A 72 1.38 -8.79 13.72
CA ASP A 72 0.88 -8.86 15.08
C ASP A 72 1.56 -7.76 15.92
N GLU A 73 0.77 -6.79 16.33
CA GLU A 73 1.20 -5.64 17.15
C GLU A 73 0.54 -5.69 18.55
N GLY A 74 0.04 -6.84 18.94
CA GLY A 74 -0.59 -7.05 20.26
C GLY A 74 -2.04 -6.57 20.36
N GLY A 75 -2.64 -6.10 19.27
CA GLY A 75 -4.05 -5.71 19.20
C GLY A 75 -4.99 -6.91 19.05
N ALA A 76 -6.16 -6.87 19.70
CA ALA A 76 -7.15 -7.95 19.64
C ALA A 76 -7.78 -8.11 18.25
N ASN A 77 -7.81 -7.07 17.42
CA ASN A 77 -8.47 -7.08 16.11
C ASN A 77 -7.69 -6.25 15.09
N SER A 78 -6.76 -6.88 14.38
CA SER A 78 -5.90 -6.28 13.35
C SER A 78 -6.27 -6.68 11.92
N PHE A 79 -7.54 -7.08 11.69
CA PHE A 79 -8.03 -7.40 10.36
C PHE A 79 -8.26 -6.15 9.52
N HIS A 80 -7.85 -6.23 8.26
CA HIS A 80 -8.17 -5.23 7.27
C HIS A 80 -9.66 -5.30 6.89
N CYS A 81 -10.17 -4.23 6.29
CA CYS A 81 -11.50 -4.25 5.69
C CYS A 81 -11.55 -5.35 4.61
N PRO A 82 -12.63 -6.17 4.54
CA PRO A 82 -12.77 -7.20 3.51
C PRO A 82 -12.54 -6.69 2.08
N MET A 83 -13.01 -5.48 1.78
CA MET A 83 -12.77 -4.84 0.48
C MET A 83 -11.28 -4.63 0.22
N VAL A 84 -10.52 -4.13 1.19
CA VAL A 84 -9.05 -3.96 1.06
C VAL A 84 -8.37 -5.31 0.86
N THR A 85 -8.82 -6.35 1.56
CA THR A 85 -8.22 -7.68 1.51
C THR A 85 -8.38 -8.33 0.13
N SER A 86 -9.55 -8.24 -0.49
CA SER A 86 -9.88 -8.97 -1.74
C SER A 86 -9.82 -8.10 -2.99
N TYR A 87 -9.73 -6.80 -2.86
CA TYR A 87 -9.84 -5.89 -4.00
C TYR A 87 -8.75 -6.04 -5.07
N PRO A 88 -7.53 -6.46 -4.77
CA PRO A 88 -6.56 -6.77 -5.81
C PRO A 88 -7.04 -7.84 -6.81
N GLU A 89 -7.85 -8.81 -6.37
CA GLU A 89 -8.49 -9.80 -7.25
C GLU A 89 -9.52 -9.14 -8.18
N THR A 90 -10.30 -8.19 -7.64
CA THR A 90 -11.27 -7.40 -8.41
C THR A 90 -10.56 -6.54 -9.47
N ILE A 91 -9.46 -5.88 -9.10
CA ILE A 91 -8.61 -5.12 -10.03
C ILE A 91 -8.11 -6.04 -11.16
N GLN A 92 -7.56 -7.20 -10.83
CA GLN A 92 -7.07 -8.15 -11.85
C GLN A 92 -8.18 -8.53 -12.82
N ALA A 93 -9.37 -8.86 -12.30
CA ALA A 93 -10.49 -9.32 -13.12
C ALA A 93 -11.08 -8.24 -14.06
N ASN A 94 -11.01 -6.97 -13.65
CA ASN A 94 -11.64 -5.87 -14.39
C ASN A 94 -10.67 -4.97 -15.17
N MET A 95 -9.35 -5.11 -14.95
CA MET A 95 -8.33 -4.29 -15.62
C MET A 95 -7.36 -5.14 -16.49
N ASP A 96 -7.67 -6.40 -16.77
CA ASP A 96 -6.80 -7.31 -17.52
C ASP A 96 -6.46 -6.78 -18.93
N GLU A 97 -7.44 -6.16 -19.61
CA GLU A 97 -7.22 -5.53 -20.90
C GLU A 97 -6.23 -4.36 -20.83
N ILE A 98 -6.27 -3.59 -19.73
CA ILE A 98 -5.34 -2.48 -19.48
C ILE A 98 -3.93 -3.01 -19.26
N PHE A 99 -3.78 -4.06 -18.44
CA PHE A 99 -2.47 -4.69 -18.23
C PHE A 99 -1.89 -5.27 -19.52
N THR A 100 -2.72 -5.91 -20.33
CA THR A 100 -2.34 -6.42 -21.65
C THR A 100 -1.93 -5.28 -22.60
N LYS A 101 -2.73 -4.21 -22.68
CA LYS A 101 -2.47 -3.02 -23.51
C LYS A 101 -1.10 -2.39 -23.22
N TYR A 102 -0.73 -2.28 -21.94
CA TYR A 102 0.53 -1.65 -21.52
C TYR A 102 1.69 -2.63 -21.34
N GLY A 103 1.43 -3.94 -21.43
CA GLY A 103 2.44 -4.99 -21.25
C GLY A 103 2.95 -5.10 -19.82
N THR A 104 2.15 -4.68 -18.83
CA THR A 104 2.50 -4.66 -17.40
C THR A 104 1.93 -5.89 -16.71
N ARG A 105 2.74 -6.59 -15.91
CA ARG A 105 2.25 -7.68 -15.08
C ARG A 105 1.63 -7.15 -13.78
N PHE A 106 0.49 -7.70 -13.38
CA PHE A 106 -0.12 -7.39 -12.10
C PHE A 106 0.12 -8.54 -11.12
N LEU A 107 0.80 -8.25 -10.01
CA LEU A 107 1.14 -9.23 -8.97
C LEU A 107 0.34 -8.93 -7.71
N HIS A 108 -0.67 -9.76 -7.43
CA HIS A 108 -1.63 -9.59 -6.35
C HIS A 108 -1.69 -10.81 -5.39
N PRO A 109 -0.54 -11.31 -4.91
CA PRO A 109 -0.53 -12.51 -4.07
C PRO A 109 -1.20 -12.27 -2.73
N PHE A 110 -1.86 -13.32 -2.19
CA PHE A 110 -2.27 -13.33 -0.80
C PHE A 110 -1.06 -13.51 0.12
N LEU A 111 -0.89 -12.56 1.05
CA LEU A 111 0.28 -12.51 1.93
C LEU A 111 -0.11 -12.50 3.41
N PRO A 112 0.23 -13.56 4.15
CA PRO A 112 -0.02 -13.62 5.58
C PRO A 112 1.05 -12.84 6.36
N PHE A 113 0.88 -11.53 6.48
CA PHE A 113 1.85 -10.65 7.15
C PHE A 113 2.08 -11.02 8.63
N HIS A 114 1.05 -11.55 9.28
CA HIS A 114 1.10 -12.03 10.67
C HIS A 114 1.88 -13.35 10.84
N HIS A 115 2.34 -13.99 9.73
CA HIS A 115 3.12 -15.23 9.77
C HIS A 115 4.44 -15.10 9.00
N PRO A 116 5.52 -14.57 9.58
CA PRO A 116 6.78 -14.27 8.88
C PRO A 116 7.38 -15.47 8.12
N ALA A 117 7.30 -16.67 8.67
CA ALA A 117 7.82 -17.88 8.03
C ALA A 117 6.99 -18.27 6.77
N LYS A 118 5.66 -18.11 6.80
CA LYS A 118 4.80 -18.34 5.63
C LYS A 118 5.03 -17.25 4.59
N LEU A 119 5.09 -15.99 5.01
CA LEU A 119 5.41 -14.86 4.14
C LEU A 119 6.71 -15.09 3.37
N TYR A 120 7.80 -15.49 4.06
CA TYR A 120 9.07 -15.81 3.41
C TYR A 120 8.93 -16.90 2.34
N LYS A 121 8.24 -18.01 2.65
CA LYS A 121 8.03 -19.12 1.70
C LYS A 121 7.27 -18.66 0.45
N ILE A 122 6.25 -17.82 0.63
CA ILE A 122 5.45 -17.29 -0.48
C ILE A 122 6.29 -16.35 -1.34
N LEU A 123 6.99 -15.40 -0.74
CA LEU A 123 7.86 -14.48 -1.48
C LEU A 123 8.94 -15.23 -2.27
N LYS A 124 9.60 -16.23 -1.65
CA LYS A 124 10.57 -17.08 -2.35
C LYS A 124 9.97 -17.76 -3.58
N ARG A 125 8.72 -18.24 -3.51
CA ARG A 125 8.02 -18.85 -4.64
C ARG A 125 7.71 -17.84 -5.74
N ILE A 126 7.19 -16.64 -5.36
CA ILE A 126 6.83 -15.58 -6.30
C ILE A 126 8.05 -15.07 -7.06
N PHE A 127 9.17 -14.87 -6.37
CA PHE A 127 10.38 -14.30 -6.98
C PHE A 127 11.33 -15.33 -7.60
N ARG A 128 11.01 -16.62 -7.52
CA ARG A 128 11.78 -17.68 -8.19
C ARG A 128 11.93 -17.47 -9.71
N PRO A 129 10.87 -17.11 -10.47
CA PRO A 129 11.00 -16.83 -11.90
C PRO A 129 11.91 -15.65 -12.24
N PHE A 130 12.10 -14.73 -11.30
CA PHE A 130 13.00 -13.58 -11.42
C PHE A 130 14.46 -13.91 -11.03
N LYS A 131 14.76 -15.19 -10.76
CA LYS A 131 16.08 -15.71 -10.35
C LYS A 131 16.62 -15.11 -9.04
N ILE A 132 15.75 -14.67 -8.15
CA ILE A 132 16.11 -14.15 -6.84
C ILE A 132 16.22 -15.31 -5.85
N SER A 133 17.36 -15.40 -5.17
CA SER A 133 17.65 -16.44 -4.21
C SER A 133 16.90 -16.27 -2.88
N GLY A 134 16.76 -17.34 -2.11
CA GLY A 134 16.16 -17.26 -0.79
C GLY A 134 16.96 -16.37 0.19
N SER A 135 18.28 -16.31 0.05
CA SER A 135 19.14 -15.44 0.86
C SER A 135 18.90 -13.96 0.58
N GLU A 136 18.72 -13.59 -0.69
CA GLU A 136 18.37 -12.22 -1.09
C GLU A 136 16.99 -11.82 -0.58
N ILE A 137 15.99 -12.71 -0.70
CA ILE A 137 14.66 -12.49 -0.12
C ILE A 137 14.75 -12.26 1.39
N ALA A 138 15.49 -13.10 2.12
CA ALA A 138 15.65 -12.96 3.57
C ALA A 138 16.38 -11.65 3.95
N ALA A 139 17.40 -11.25 3.18
CA ALA A 139 18.09 -9.98 3.39
C ALA A 139 17.17 -8.79 3.13
N ALA A 140 16.40 -8.82 2.04
CA ALA A 140 15.43 -7.77 1.70
C ALA A 140 14.32 -7.66 2.76
N GLN A 141 13.81 -8.78 3.30
CA GLN A 141 12.83 -8.76 4.38
C GLN A 141 13.37 -8.15 5.68
N ARG A 142 14.66 -8.39 6.02
CA ARG A 142 15.27 -7.74 7.19
C ARG A 142 15.34 -6.22 7.00
N LYS A 143 15.76 -5.76 5.82
CA LYS A 143 15.78 -4.32 5.48
C LYS A 143 14.38 -3.71 5.52
N ALA A 144 13.39 -4.41 4.96
CA ALA A 144 12.00 -3.99 4.94
C ALA A 144 11.42 -3.84 6.36
N LYS A 145 11.70 -4.81 7.25
CA LYS A 145 11.29 -4.73 8.65
C LYS A 145 11.94 -3.54 9.35
N ALA A 146 13.24 -3.35 9.18
CA ALA A 146 13.96 -2.22 9.78
C ALA A 146 13.39 -0.87 9.31
N ALA A 147 13.13 -0.71 8.01
CA ALA A 147 12.54 0.51 7.44
C ALA A 147 11.12 0.77 7.98
N ARG A 148 10.33 -0.27 8.22
CA ARG A 148 9.02 -0.12 8.84
C ARG A 148 9.09 0.34 10.29
N GLU A 149 9.99 -0.25 11.08
CA GLU A 149 10.20 0.16 12.47
C GLU A 149 10.76 1.59 12.56
N GLU A 150 11.67 1.96 11.68
CA GLU A 150 12.18 3.33 11.54
C GLU A 150 11.04 4.31 11.26
N TYR A 151 10.18 4.01 10.28
CA TYR A 151 9.03 4.83 9.94
C TYR A 151 8.08 5.02 11.14
N LYS A 152 7.80 3.96 11.91
CA LYS A 152 6.99 4.05 13.12
C LYS A 152 7.64 4.93 14.18
N MET A 153 8.95 4.80 14.36
CA MET A 153 9.68 5.64 15.29
C MET A 153 9.61 7.11 14.89
N GLN A 154 9.77 7.43 13.61
CA GLN A 154 9.66 8.81 13.10
C GLN A 154 8.26 9.38 13.34
N LEU A 155 7.20 8.61 13.08
CA LEU A 155 5.84 9.04 13.40
C LEU A 155 5.64 9.30 14.90
N TYR A 156 6.20 8.44 15.75
CA TYR A 156 6.13 8.62 17.20
C TYR A 156 6.83 9.90 17.63
N LEU A 157 8.06 10.12 17.18
CA LEU A 157 8.84 11.32 17.51
C LEU A 157 8.15 12.59 17.02
N GLU A 158 7.60 12.59 15.82
CA GLU A 158 6.85 13.75 15.31
C GLU A 158 5.58 14.00 16.12
N THR A 159 4.88 12.95 16.53
CA THR A 159 3.73 13.08 17.43
C THR A 159 4.13 13.72 18.76
N GLN A 160 5.24 13.30 19.37
CA GLN A 160 5.73 13.90 20.61
C GLN A 160 6.07 15.38 20.42
N ARG A 161 6.72 15.74 19.31
CA ARG A 161 7.02 17.14 18.96
C ARG A 161 5.76 18.00 18.87
N ILE A 162 4.73 17.48 18.17
CA ILE A 162 3.44 18.20 18.03
C ILE A 162 2.74 18.37 19.39
N LEU A 163 2.72 17.34 20.22
CA LEU A 163 2.12 17.42 21.55
C LEU A 163 2.82 18.46 22.44
N GLN A 164 4.14 18.50 22.41
CA GLN A 164 4.92 19.50 23.11
C GLN A 164 4.61 20.93 22.61
N GLU A 165 4.52 21.12 21.29
CA GLU A 165 4.18 22.42 20.70
C GLU A 165 2.77 22.89 21.11
N ILE A 166 1.79 21.99 21.15
CA ILE A 166 0.42 22.27 21.61
C ILE A 166 0.45 22.74 23.07
N GLU A 167 1.20 22.06 23.94
CA GLU A 167 1.30 22.39 25.36
C GLU A 167 2.00 23.74 25.58
N GLU A 168 3.15 23.98 24.97
CA GLU A 168 3.93 25.21 25.09
C GLU A 168 3.17 26.44 24.60
N LYS A 169 2.46 26.31 23.46
CA LYS A 169 1.70 27.39 22.85
C LYS A 169 0.25 27.49 23.35
N LYS A 170 -0.17 26.59 24.24
CA LYS A 170 -1.55 26.48 24.75
C LYS A 170 -2.58 26.38 23.59
N LEU A 171 -2.28 25.61 22.58
CA LEU A 171 -3.16 25.40 21.43
C LEU A 171 -4.22 24.33 21.75
N ILE A 172 -5.28 24.31 20.93
CA ILE A 172 -6.25 23.22 20.93
C ILE A 172 -5.76 22.16 19.94
N GLY A 173 -5.55 20.93 20.44
CA GLY A 173 -5.21 19.78 19.60
C GLY A 173 -6.46 19.04 19.17
N ILE A 174 -6.56 18.72 17.86
CA ILE A 174 -7.64 17.89 17.31
C ILE A 174 -7.01 16.59 16.81
N VAL A 175 -7.52 15.45 17.28
CA VAL A 175 -7.11 14.12 16.79
C VAL A 175 -8.03 13.70 15.64
N LEU A 176 -7.48 13.61 14.45
CA LEU A 176 -8.17 13.02 13.29
C LEU A 176 -7.86 11.53 13.24
N ALA A 177 -8.82 10.70 13.65
CA ALA A 177 -8.69 9.25 13.62
C ALA A 177 -9.37 8.66 12.39
N GLY A 178 -8.65 7.81 11.64
CA GLY A 178 -9.18 7.17 10.44
C GLY A 178 -8.33 6.00 9.98
N ARG A 179 -8.72 5.43 8.83
CA ARG A 179 -7.91 4.41 8.14
C ARG A 179 -6.74 5.10 7.42
N PRO A 180 -5.62 4.38 7.12
CA PRO A 180 -4.45 4.97 6.46
C PRO A 180 -4.75 5.71 5.15
N TYR A 181 -5.74 5.28 4.39
CA TYR A 181 -6.14 5.94 3.14
C TYR A 181 -6.77 7.32 3.35
N HIS A 182 -7.19 7.68 4.58
CA HIS A 182 -7.65 9.04 4.90
C HIS A 182 -6.51 10.08 4.91
N ALA A 183 -5.24 9.65 4.78
CA ALA A 183 -4.14 10.58 4.53
C ALA A 183 -4.16 11.14 3.09
N ASP A 184 -4.93 10.53 2.16
CA ASP A 184 -5.07 11.01 0.79
C ASP A 184 -5.97 12.26 0.74
N PRO A 185 -5.52 13.39 0.14
CA PRO A 185 -6.31 14.63 0.05
C PRO A 185 -7.65 14.48 -0.68
N ALA A 186 -7.77 13.54 -1.62
CA ALA A 186 -9.03 13.26 -2.31
C ALA A 186 -10.06 12.55 -1.40
N ILE A 187 -9.60 11.93 -0.32
CA ILE A 187 -10.43 11.17 0.60
C ILE A 187 -10.75 11.95 1.88
N ASN A 188 -9.80 12.73 2.39
CA ASN A 188 -9.96 13.45 3.66
C ASN A 188 -10.71 14.80 3.54
N HIS A 189 -11.06 15.21 2.32
CA HIS A 189 -11.79 16.44 2.06
C HIS A 189 -11.14 17.70 2.66
N SER A 190 -9.80 17.73 2.68
CA SER A 190 -9.01 18.83 3.27
C SER A 190 -9.29 19.10 4.77
N ILE A 191 -9.84 18.14 5.50
CA ILE A 191 -10.08 18.28 6.94
C ILE A 191 -8.79 18.63 7.71
N PRO A 192 -7.59 18.07 7.37
CA PRO A 192 -6.35 18.45 8.05
C PRO A 192 -5.92 19.91 7.81
N ASP A 193 -6.49 20.60 6.83
CA ASP A 193 -6.14 21.97 6.46
C ASP A 193 -6.99 23.02 7.23
N LEU A 194 -8.00 22.56 8.01
CA LEU A 194 -8.87 23.38 8.84
C LEU A 194 -8.20 23.79 10.15
#